data_79f300c543641552c7f5b80a74ec8974
#
_entry.id   79f300c543641552c7f5b80a74ec8974
#
_cell.length_a   1.000
_cell.length_b   1.000
_cell.length_c   1.000
_cell.angle_alpha   90.00
_cell.angle_beta   90.00
_cell.angle_gamma   90.00
#
_symmetry.space_group_name_H-M   'P 1'
#
loop_
_entity.id
_entity.type
_entity.pdbx_description
1 polymer ?
#
loop_
_entity_poly.entity_id
_entity_poly.type
_entity_poly.pdbx_seq_one_letter_code
_entity_poly.pdbx_strand_id
1 'polypeptide(L)'
;MRRRIAILASGTGSNAENLAAYFQNSDVAEVALLIADREAPVIDRLKPYGVPAVIVPRAEWRENPQKAVAVMRDAAVDLVVLAGFLTVVPKEVLEAFPERIVNVHPSLLPKFGGKGMWGMNVHRAVIAAGEAESGITIHYVSEGVDTGAVIAQFRCPVTPSDTPDTLVAKIHALEQAHLPEIIQKLVEFIA
;
A
#
# COMPACT_ATOMS: atom_id res chain seq x y z
N MET A 1 -16.31 -17.91 3.25
CA MET A 1 -15.00 -17.71 3.95
C MET A 1 -14.63 -16.25 3.86
N ARG A 2 -14.00 -15.66 4.90
CA ARG A 2 -13.44 -14.31 4.81
C ARG A 2 -12.25 -14.30 3.86
N ARG A 3 -12.12 -13.26 3.04
CA ARG A 3 -10.95 -13.07 2.18
C ARG A 3 -9.73 -12.70 3.03
N ARG A 4 -8.57 -13.13 2.59
CA ARG A 4 -7.31 -12.99 3.33
C ARG A 4 -6.42 -11.96 2.66
N ILE A 5 -6.14 -10.88 3.37
CA ILE A 5 -5.33 -9.76 2.89
C ILE A 5 -3.91 -9.89 3.46
N ALA A 6 -2.91 -9.80 2.59
CA ALA A 6 -1.54 -9.54 3.00
C ALA A 6 -1.22 -8.05 2.86
N ILE A 7 -0.57 -7.47 3.85
CA ILE A 7 -0.04 -6.12 3.78
C ILE A 7 1.48 -6.19 3.63
N LEU A 8 2.02 -5.45 2.66
CA LEU A 8 3.45 -5.23 2.49
C LEU A 8 3.80 -3.82 2.93
N ALA A 9 4.76 -3.67 3.86
CA ALA A 9 5.14 -2.37 4.40
C ALA A 9 6.63 -2.29 4.76
N SER A 10 7.22 -1.10 4.67
CA SER A 10 8.64 -0.84 4.97
C SER A 10 8.87 0.18 6.09
N GLY A 11 7.82 0.79 6.64
CA GLY A 11 7.92 1.97 7.49
C GLY A 11 7.05 1.93 8.75
N THR A 12 6.42 3.08 9.07
CA THR A 12 5.65 3.28 10.30
C THR A 12 4.35 2.48 10.35
N GLY A 13 3.71 2.22 9.19
CA GLY A 13 2.56 1.35 9.09
C GLY A 13 1.21 1.97 9.46
N SER A 14 1.03 3.28 9.32
CA SER A 14 -0.27 3.95 9.58
C SER A 14 -1.41 3.38 8.73
N ASN A 15 -1.19 3.15 7.44
CA ASN A 15 -2.16 2.52 6.55
C ASN A 15 -2.38 1.04 6.88
N ALA A 16 -1.32 0.33 7.26
CA ALA A 16 -1.41 -1.06 7.68
C ALA A 16 -2.28 -1.22 8.94
N GLU A 17 -2.07 -0.35 9.94
CA GLU A 17 -2.87 -0.31 11.16
C GLU A 17 -4.34 0.02 10.87
N ASN A 18 -4.58 1.03 10.02
CA ASN A 18 -5.93 1.40 9.62
C ASN A 18 -6.69 0.24 8.96
N LEU A 19 -6.04 -0.50 8.06
CA LEU A 19 -6.61 -1.70 7.44
C LEU A 19 -6.85 -2.80 8.48
N ALA A 20 -5.90 -3.06 9.39
CA ALA A 20 -6.05 -4.06 10.43
C ALA A 20 -7.22 -3.74 11.36
N ALA A 21 -7.36 -2.48 11.78
CA ALA A 21 -8.48 -2.01 12.60
C ALA A 21 -9.83 -2.14 11.87
N TYR A 22 -9.87 -1.73 10.60
CA TYR A 22 -11.09 -1.77 9.78
C TYR A 22 -11.62 -3.20 9.60
N PHE A 23 -10.74 -4.16 9.33
CA PHE A 23 -11.10 -5.55 9.06
C PHE A 23 -11.12 -6.44 10.32
N GLN A 24 -10.81 -5.92 11.51
CA GLN A 24 -10.71 -6.73 12.73
C GLN A 24 -11.98 -7.54 13.05
N ASN A 25 -13.14 -6.93 12.84
CA ASN A 25 -14.44 -7.56 13.08
C ASN A 25 -15.27 -7.72 11.80
N SER A 26 -14.62 -7.74 10.65
CA SER A 26 -15.30 -7.87 9.37
C SER A 26 -15.63 -9.32 9.05
N ASP A 27 -16.84 -9.54 8.52
CA ASP A 27 -17.26 -10.84 7.99
C ASP A 27 -16.80 -11.09 6.57
N VAL A 28 -16.31 -10.02 5.88
CA VAL A 28 -15.90 -10.05 4.47
C VAL A 28 -14.44 -10.45 4.31
N ALA A 29 -13.54 -9.83 5.07
CA ALA A 29 -12.11 -10.06 4.97
C ALA A 29 -11.40 -9.96 6.33
N GLU A 30 -10.14 -10.39 6.35
CA GLU A 30 -9.21 -10.22 7.46
C GLU A 30 -7.82 -9.86 6.96
N VAL A 31 -7.08 -9.08 7.74
CA VAL A 31 -5.64 -8.91 7.52
C VAL A 31 -4.95 -10.14 8.11
N ALA A 32 -4.52 -11.04 7.23
CA ALA A 32 -4.02 -12.36 7.60
C ALA A 32 -2.50 -12.40 7.74
N LEU A 33 -1.79 -11.42 7.16
CA LEU A 33 -0.33 -11.44 7.10
C LEU A 33 0.22 -10.01 6.91
N LEU A 34 1.30 -9.70 7.63
CA LEU A 34 2.20 -8.59 7.32
C LEU A 34 3.52 -9.15 6.78
N ILE A 35 3.99 -8.62 5.65
CA ILE A 35 5.37 -8.84 5.19
C ILE A 35 6.11 -7.51 5.23
N ALA A 36 7.19 -7.45 6.00
CA ALA A 36 8.10 -6.32 6.02
C ALA A 36 9.41 -6.66 5.29
N ASP A 37 10.01 -5.67 4.61
CA ASP A 37 11.31 -5.88 3.94
C ASP A 37 12.51 -5.68 4.88
N ARG A 38 12.23 -5.32 6.14
CA ARG A 38 13.20 -5.10 7.23
C ARG A 38 12.47 -5.00 8.56
N GLU A 39 13.23 -4.96 9.65
CA GLU A 39 12.70 -4.50 10.93
C GLU A 39 12.15 -3.08 10.79
N ALA A 40 10.90 -2.89 11.17
CA ALA A 40 10.20 -1.62 11.05
C ALA A 40 9.07 -1.49 12.08
N PRO A 41 8.71 -0.25 12.50
CA PRO A 41 7.68 -0.02 13.52
C PRO A 41 6.30 -0.62 13.20
N VAL A 42 5.98 -0.85 11.92
CA VAL A 42 4.74 -1.51 11.49
C VAL A 42 4.55 -2.88 12.14
N ILE A 43 5.64 -3.62 12.41
CA ILE A 43 5.59 -4.95 13.02
C ILE A 43 4.97 -4.88 14.42
N ASP A 44 5.47 -3.96 15.25
CA ASP A 44 4.94 -3.75 16.60
C ASP A 44 3.52 -3.17 16.56
N ARG A 45 3.24 -2.29 15.62
CA ARG A 45 1.96 -1.63 15.45
C ARG A 45 0.81 -2.61 15.13
N LEU A 46 1.09 -3.70 14.43
CA LEU A 46 0.09 -4.71 14.08
C LEU A 46 -0.08 -5.83 15.13
N LYS A 47 0.80 -5.93 16.13
CA LYS A 47 0.67 -6.93 17.21
C LYS A 47 -0.68 -6.89 17.94
N PRO A 48 -1.25 -5.72 18.31
CA PRO A 48 -2.54 -5.64 19.00
C PRO A 48 -3.71 -6.24 18.20
N TYR A 49 -3.58 -6.30 16.87
CA TYR A 49 -4.59 -6.86 15.96
C TYR A 49 -4.41 -8.36 15.72
N GLY A 50 -3.38 -8.98 16.32
CA GLY A 50 -3.09 -10.41 16.13
C GLY A 50 -2.59 -10.78 14.74
N VAL A 51 -2.11 -9.81 13.95
CA VAL A 51 -1.62 -10.05 12.58
C VAL A 51 -0.20 -10.63 12.66
N PRO A 52 0.02 -11.86 12.13
CA PRO A 52 1.35 -12.43 12.05
C PRO A 52 2.24 -11.62 11.10
N ALA A 53 3.49 -11.39 11.51
CA ALA A 53 4.46 -10.65 10.73
C ALA A 53 5.63 -11.54 10.31
N VAL A 54 6.04 -11.41 9.04
CA VAL A 54 7.21 -12.08 8.47
C VAL A 54 8.13 -11.04 7.87
N ILE A 55 9.43 -11.17 8.12
CA ILE A 55 10.43 -10.33 7.44
C ILE A 55 10.98 -11.12 6.25
N VAL A 56 10.78 -10.56 5.06
CA VAL A 56 11.44 -11.00 3.82
C VAL A 56 12.40 -9.88 3.42
N PRO A 57 13.71 -10.01 3.68
CA PRO A 57 14.69 -8.96 3.41
C PRO A 57 14.72 -8.53 1.93
N ARG A 58 15.06 -7.28 1.67
CA ARG A 58 15.11 -6.71 0.30
C ARG A 58 15.92 -7.54 -0.69
N ALA A 59 17.00 -8.15 -0.24
CA ALA A 59 17.80 -9.02 -1.09
C ALA A 59 16.99 -10.22 -1.59
N GLU A 60 16.18 -10.84 -0.72
CA GLU A 60 15.37 -12.00 -1.05
C GLU A 60 14.28 -11.67 -2.11
N TRP A 61 13.71 -10.47 -2.09
CA TRP A 61 12.76 -10.05 -3.13
C TRP A 61 13.37 -10.07 -4.52
N ARG A 62 14.68 -9.79 -4.64
CA ARG A 62 15.41 -9.78 -5.90
C ARG A 62 16.03 -11.14 -6.24
N GLU A 63 16.60 -11.81 -5.24
CA GLU A 63 17.42 -13.02 -5.44
C GLU A 63 16.61 -14.30 -5.35
N ASN A 64 15.53 -14.30 -4.56
CA ASN A 64 14.65 -15.44 -4.33
C ASN A 64 13.19 -15.00 -4.12
N PRO A 65 12.53 -14.38 -5.12
CA PRO A 65 11.16 -13.86 -5.00
C PRO A 65 10.14 -14.96 -4.65
N GLN A 66 10.43 -16.22 -4.95
CA GLN A 66 9.57 -17.34 -4.60
C GLN A 66 9.38 -17.52 -3.09
N LYS A 67 10.29 -17.01 -2.27
CA LYS A 67 10.13 -17.00 -0.80
C LYS A 67 8.92 -16.15 -0.38
N ALA A 68 8.78 -14.95 -0.95
CA ALA A 68 7.62 -14.09 -0.67
C ALA A 68 6.32 -14.73 -1.20
N VAL A 69 6.37 -15.35 -2.39
CA VAL A 69 5.23 -16.07 -2.95
C VAL A 69 4.81 -17.23 -2.06
N ALA A 70 5.75 -18.03 -1.58
CA ALA A 70 5.45 -19.16 -0.69
C ALA A 70 4.80 -18.69 0.61
N VAL A 71 5.37 -17.67 1.28
CA VAL A 71 4.81 -17.10 2.51
C VAL A 71 3.36 -16.62 2.31
N MET A 72 3.06 -15.95 1.19
CA MET A 72 1.70 -15.49 0.90
C MET A 72 0.75 -16.64 0.55
N ARG A 73 1.21 -17.68 -0.16
CA ARG A 73 0.40 -18.88 -0.47
C ARG A 73 0.11 -19.71 0.77
N ASP A 74 1.09 -19.91 1.64
CA ASP A 74 0.92 -20.63 2.91
C ASP A 74 -0.10 -19.93 3.82
N ALA A 75 -0.16 -18.59 3.75
CA ALA A 75 -1.17 -17.79 4.41
C ALA A 75 -2.51 -17.72 3.65
N ALA A 76 -2.66 -18.44 2.53
CA ALA A 76 -3.85 -18.43 1.66
C ALA A 76 -4.33 -17.01 1.30
N VAL A 77 -3.40 -16.12 0.90
CA VAL A 77 -3.68 -14.72 0.59
C VAL A 77 -4.50 -14.58 -0.69
N ASP A 78 -5.59 -13.83 -0.63
CA ASP A 78 -6.45 -13.49 -1.76
C ASP A 78 -6.06 -12.15 -2.40
N LEU A 79 -5.65 -11.16 -1.59
CA LEU A 79 -5.28 -9.81 -2.04
C LEU A 79 -4.03 -9.33 -1.31
N VAL A 80 -3.14 -8.67 -2.04
CA VAL A 80 -1.92 -8.05 -1.51
C VAL A 80 -2.06 -6.53 -1.56
N VAL A 81 -1.80 -5.84 -0.45
CA VAL A 81 -1.86 -4.38 -0.37
C VAL A 81 -0.49 -3.82 -0.02
N LEU A 82 0.07 -3.00 -0.90
CA LEU A 82 1.28 -2.25 -0.61
C LEU A 82 0.90 -0.99 0.19
N ALA A 83 1.33 -0.90 1.43
CA ALA A 83 1.08 0.21 2.34
C ALA A 83 2.41 0.86 2.77
N GLY A 84 2.99 1.63 1.87
CA GLY A 84 4.32 2.20 2.07
C GLY A 84 5.44 1.15 1.96
N PHE A 85 5.32 0.25 1.01
CA PHE A 85 6.35 -0.73 0.68
C PHE A 85 7.33 -0.15 -0.34
N LEU A 86 8.63 -0.13 0.00
CA LEU A 86 9.65 0.58 -0.77
C LEU A 86 10.50 -0.34 -1.66
N THR A 87 10.31 -1.64 -1.57
CA THR A 87 10.95 -2.62 -2.45
C THR A 87 10.11 -2.84 -3.69
N VAL A 88 10.73 -2.83 -4.85
CA VAL A 88 10.03 -3.12 -6.12
C VAL A 88 9.56 -4.57 -6.09
N VAL A 89 8.28 -4.78 -6.40
CA VAL A 89 7.67 -6.11 -6.48
C VAL A 89 8.18 -6.80 -7.74
N PRO A 90 8.83 -7.96 -7.62
CA PRO A 90 9.37 -8.70 -8.77
C PRO A 90 8.26 -9.28 -9.65
N LYS A 91 8.60 -9.51 -10.91
CA LYS A 91 7.69 -10.09 -11.91
C LYS A 91 7.09 -11.42 -11.45
N GLU A 92 7.87 -12.27 -10.83
CA GLU A 92 7.44 -13.59 -10.34
C GLU A 92 6.33 -13.49 -9.28
N VAL A 93 6.35 -12.41 -8.48
CA VAL A 93 5.31 -12.13 -7.49
C VAL A 93 4.05 -11.60 -8.19
N LEU A 94 4.21 -10.73 -9.20
CA LEU A 94 3.10 -10.22 -10.00
C LEU A 94 2.38 -11.37 -10.74
N GLU A 95 3.13 -12.29 -11.32
CA GLU A 95 2.60 -13.48 -12.01
C GLU A 95 1.91 -14.47 -11.06
N ALA A 96 2.36 -14.56 -9.80
CA ALA A 96 1.76 -15.41 -8.79
C ALA A 96 0.41 -14.87 -8.25
N PHE A 97 0.21 -13.55 -8.34
CA PHE A 97 -0.99 -12.85 -7.86
C PHE A 97 -1.51 -11.86 -8.91
N PRO A 98 -1.93 -12.36 -10.11
CA PRO A 98 -2.35 -11.51 -11.22
C PRO A 98 -3.60 -10.71 -10.82
N GLU A 99 -3.57 -9.38 -11.03
CA GLU A 99 -4.64 -8.45 -10.69
C GLU A 99 -5.08 -8.48 -9.20
N ARG A 100 -4.18 -8.96 -8.33
CA ARG A 100 -4.41 -9.09 -6.88
C ARG A 100 -3.38 -8.38 -6.03
N ILE A 101 -2.60 -7.47 -6.61
CA ILE A 101 -1.65 -6.62 -5.89
C ILE A 101 -2.03 -5.18 -6.14
N VAL A 102 -2.32 -4.43 -5.09
CA VAL A 102 -2.71 -3.03 -5.15
C VAL A 102 -1.76 -2.16 -4.33
N ASN A 103 -1.58 -0.91 -4.76
CA ASN A 103 -0.76 0.07 -4.08
C ASN A 103 -1.56 1.35 -3.85
N VAL A 104 -1.29 2.07 -2.77
CA VAL A 104 -1.71 3.45 -2.56
C VAL A 104 -0.50 4.36 -2.76
N HIS A 105 -0.61 5.28 -3.72
CA HIS A 105 0.41 6.26 -4.03
C HIS A 105 -0.04 7.66 -3.62
N PRO A 106 0.78 8.47 -2.94
CA PRO A 106 0.38 9.74 -2.34
C PRO A 106 0.36 10.92 -3.34
N SER A 107 -0.04 10.67 -4.58
CA SER A 107 -0.28 11.70 -5.59
C SER A 107 -1.39 11.28 -6.57
N LEU A 108 -1.78 12.22 -7.44
CA LEU A 108 -2.69 11.96 -8.56
C LEU A 108 -1.89 11.46 -9.77
N LEU A 109 -1.67 10.14 -9.86
CA LEU A 109 -0.96 9.53 -10.98
C LEU A 109 -1.61 9.91 -12.32
N PRO A 110 -0.79 10.07 -13.38
CA PRO A 110 0.63 9.75 -13.50
C PRO A 110 1.58 10.83 -12.96
N LYS A 111 1.07 12.00 -12.51
CA LYS A 111 1.92 13.05 -11.95
C LYS A 111 2.56 12.58 -10.65
N PHE A 112 3.85 12.91 -10.47
CA PHE A 112 4.62 12.61 -9.27
C PHE A 112 4.65 11.12 -8.89
N GLY A 113 4.60 10.24 -9.89
CA GLY A 113 4.85 8.80 -9.77
C GLY A 113 6.22 8.41 -10.31
N GLY A 114 6.58 7.13 -10.15
CA GLY A 114 7.78 6.54 -10.69
C GLY A 114 9.01 6.61 -9.77
N LYS A 115 10.17 6.34 -10.35
CA LYS A 115 11.43 6.19 -9.60
C LYS A 115 11.78 7.44 -8.78
N GLY A 116 11.99 7.26 -7.47
CA GLY A 116 12.34 8.33 -6.53
C GLY A 116 11.14 9.07 -5.94
N MET A 117 9.93 8.84 -6.43
CA MET A 117 8.69 9.45 -5.95
C MET A 117 8.07 8.59 -4.83
N TRP A 118 8.57 8.75 -3.61
CA TRP A 118 8.08 8.09 -2.40
C TRP A 118 8.27 8.98 -1.17
N GLY A 119 7.40 8.81 -0.18
CA GLY A 119 7.44 9.56 1.07
C GLY A 119 7.43 11.07 0.83
N MET A 120 8.24 11.81 1.58
CA MET A 120 8.31 13.28 1.50
C MET A 120 8.71 13.84 0.13
N ASN A 121 9.37 13.04 -0.72
CA ASN A 121 9.78 13.50 -2.05
C ASN A 121 8.58 13.86 -2.92
N VAL A 122 7.50 13.10 -2.83
CA VAL A 122 6.26 13.37 -3.56
C VAL A 122 5.67 14.72 -3.15
N HIS A 123 5.53 14.95 -1.85
CA HIS A 123 4.93 16.18 -1.33
C HIS A 123 5.77 17.42 -1.62
N ARG A 124 7.10 17.29 -1.53
CA ARG A 124 8.03 18.36 -1.94
C ARG A 124 7.90 18.68 -3.42
N ALA A 125 7.79 17.65 -4.27
CA ALA A 125 7.64 17.84 -5.71
C ALA A 125 6.31 18.52 -6.07
N VAL A 126 5.20 18.12 -5.43
CA VAL A 126 3.88 18.75 -5.63
C VAL A 126 3.91 20.23 -5.24
N ILE A 127 4.45 20.56 -4.06
CA ILE A 127 4.56 21.96 -3.60
C ILE A 127 5.50 22.78 -4.52
N ALA A 128 6.64 22.22 -4.89
CA ALA A 128 7.61 22.89 -5.78
C ALA A 128 7.04 23.14 -7.18
N ALA A 129 6.15 22.28 -7.66
CA ALA A 129 5.47 22.44 -8.95
C ALA A 129 4.34 23.46 -8.93
N GLY A 130 3.94 23.96 -7.75
CA GLY A 130 2.85 24.93 -7.61
C GLY A 130 1.49 24.35 -8.01
N GLU A 131 1.28 23.05 -7.81
CA GLU A 131 -0.01 22.39 -8.12
C GLU A 131 -1.14 22.96 -7.24
N ALA A 132 -2.32 23.16 -7.82
CA ALA A 132 -3.50 23.63 -7.10
C ALA A 132 -4.25 22.51 -6.38
N GLU A 133 -3.96 21.26 -6.72
CA GLU A 133 -4.54 20.07 -6.11
C GLU A 133 -3.51 18.94 -6.00
N SER A 134 -3.73 18.06 -5.04
CA SER A 134 -3.04 16.79 -4.90
C SER A 134 -4.05 15.70 -4.49
N GLY A 135 -3.59 14.54 -4.13
CA GLY A 135 -4.48 13.47 -3.71
C GLY A 135 -3.75 12.14 -3.55
N ILE A 136 -4.55 11.08 -3.57
CA ILE A 136 -4.04 9.71 -3.57
C ILE A 136 -4.54 8.98 -4.82
N THR A 137 -3.76 7.99 -5.24
CA THR A 137 -4.14 7.03 -6.27
C THR A 137 -4.03 5.63 -5.71
N ILE A 138 -5.12 4.89 -5.74
CA ILE A 138 -5.14 3.45 -5.50
C ILE A 138 -5.13 2.77 -6.87
N HIS A 139 -4.16 1.91 -7.12
CA HIS A 139 -3.94 1.30 -8.43
C HIS A 139 -3.45 -0.14 -8.32
N TYR A 140 -3.67 -0.93 -9.35
CA TYR A 140 -3.03 -2.23 -9.47
C TYR A 140 -1.53 -2.08 -9.69
N VAL A 141 -0.75 -2.98 -9.10
CA VAL A 141 0.68 -3.03 -9.32
C VAL A 141 0.98 -3.84 -10.60
N SER A 142 1.79 -3.27 -11.48
CA SER A 142 2.23 -3.89 -12.73
C SER A 142 3.75 -3.84 -12.86
N GLU A 143 4.29 -4.37 -13.95
CA GLU A 143 5.70 -4.17 -14.28
C GLU A 143 5.98 -2.66 -14.45
N GLY A 144 6.93 -2.15 -13.68
CA GLY A 144 7.21 -0.72 -13.59
C GLY A 144 6.69 -0.08 -12.30
N VAL A 145 7.23 1.09 -11.97
CA VAL A 145 6.87 1.79 -10.73
C VAL A 145 5.70 2.72 -11.02
N ASP A 146 4.59 2.55 -10.29
CA ASP A 146 3.38 3.37 -10.34
C ASP A 146 2.71 3.44 -11.74
N THR A 147 2.81 2.36 -12.54
CA THR A 147 2.32 2.31 -13.93
C THR A 147 1.05 1.49 -14.13
N GLY A 148 0.55 0.81 -13.11
CA GLY A 148 -0.61 -0.06 -13.21
C GLY A 148 -1.94 0.69 -13.35
N ALA A 149 -2.99 -0.04 -13.71
CA ALA A 149 -4.33 0.51 -13.92
C ALA A 149 -4.87 1.16 -12.64
N VAL A 150 -5.39 2.38 -12.76
CA VAL A 150 -5.98 3.13 -11.66
C VAL A 150 -7.33 2.52 -11.28
N ILE A 151 -7.50 2.28 -9.97
CA ILE A 151 -8.75 1.80 -9.36
C ILE A 151 -9.57 3.00 -8.90
N ALA A 152 -8.95 3.92 -8.14
CA ALA A 152 -9.61 5.11 -7.62
C ALA A 152 -8.60 6.23 -7.36
N GLN A 153 -9.08 7.47 -7.43
CA GLN A 153 -8.34 8.67 -7.04
C GLN A 153 -9.19 9.57 -6.15
N PHE A 154 -8.58 10.12 -5.11
CA PHE A 154 -9.23 11.08 -4.21
C PHE A 154 -8.37 12.33 -4.12
N ARG A 155 -9.01 13.51 -4.12
CA ARG A 155 -8.35 14.79 -4.28
C ARG A 155 -8.45 15.65 -3.03
N CYS A 156 -7.45 16.49 -2.81
CA CYS A 156 -7.51 17.60 -1.87
C CYS A 156 -6.92 18.87 -2.47
N PRO A 157 -7.41 20.05 -2.06
CA PRO A 157 -6.83 21.30 -2.52
C PRO A 157 -5.43 21.52 -1.92
N VAL A 158 -4.54 22.09 -2.73
CA VAL A 158 -3.25 22.62 -2.30
C VAL A 158 -3.31 24.13 -2.40
N THR A 159 -3.05 24.81 -1.30
CA THR A 159 -3.10 26.27 -1.20
C THR A 159 -1.70 26.87 -1.15
N PRO A 160 -1.52 28.15 -1.45
CA PRO A 160 -0.21 28.80 -1.35
C PRO A 160 0.44 28.78 0.04
N SER A 161 -0.36 28.52 1.09
CA SER A 161 0.13 28.38 2.47
C SER A 161 0.54 26.95 2.83
N ASP A 162 0.30 25.98 1.96
CA ASP A 162 0.67 24.61 2.24
C ASP A 162 2.18 24.41 2.12
N THR A 163 2.69 23.62 3.04
CA THR A 163 4.04 23.10 3.07
C THR A 163 4.01 21.59 2.75
N PRO A 164 5.14 20.95 2.48
CA PRO A 164 5.17 19.49 2.35
C PRO A 164 4.57 18.77 3.56
N ASP A 165 4.78 19.28 4.79
CA ASP A 165 4.26 18.66 6.02
C ASP A 165 2.74 18.81 6.16
N THR A 166 2.18 19.98 5.83
CA THR A 166 0.71 20.15 5.83
C THR A 166 0.05 19.32 4.74
N LEU A 167 0.69 19.18 3.59
CA LEU A 167 0.20 18.32 2.51
C LEU A 167 0.21 16.85 2.91
N VAL A 168 1.27 16.36 3.58
CA VAL A 168 1.31 14.98 4.14
C VAL A 168 0.08 14.72 5.01
N ALA A 169 -0.29 15.66 5.90
CA ALA A 169 -1.45 15.47 6.76
C ALA A 169 -2.76 15.33 5.97
N LYS A 170 -2.94 16.13 4.90
CA LYS A 170 -4.11 16.03 4.00
C LYS A 170 -4.14 14.68 3.28
N ILE A 171 -2.99 14.24 2.76
CA ILE A 171 -2.86 12.96 2.06
C ILE A 171 -3.15 11.79 3.01
N HIS A 172 -2.58 11.78 4.22
CA HIS A 172 -2.87 10.75 5.22
C HIS A 172 -4.36 10.70 5.57
N ALA A 173 -5.04 11.85 5.66
CA ALA A 173 -6.49 11.87 5.91
C ALA A 173 -7.27 11.18 4.79
N LEU A 174 -6.89 11.40 3.52
CA LEU A 174 -7.50 10.71 2.38
C LEU A 174 -7.22 9.20 2.39
N GLU A 175 -5.98 8.82 2.68
CA GLU A 175 -5.60 7.39 2.79
C GLU A 175 -6.43 6.70 3.88
N GLN A 176 -6.50 7.29 5.07
CA GLN A 176 -7.24 6.74 6.21
C GLN A 176 -8.75 6.60 5.91
N ALA A 177 -9.33 7.56 5.22
CA ALA A 177 -10.75 7.56 4.91
C ALA A 177 -11.11 6.55 3.80
N HIS A 178 -10.29 6.47 2.75
CA HIS A 178 -10.71 5.81 1.51
C HIS A 178 -10.07 4.46 1.22
N LEU A 179 -8.83 4.23 1.71
CA LEU A 179 -8.15 2.98 1.41
C LEU A 179 -8.91 1.75 1.90
N PRO A 180 -9.42 1.68 3.15
CA PRO A 180 -10.14 0.50 3.62
C PRO A 180 -11.41 0.20 2.83
N GLU A 181 -12.17 1.23 2.46
CA GLU A 181 -13.41 1.08 1.68
C GLU A 181 -13.15 0.53 0.28
N ILE A 182 -12.08 0.98 -0.38
CA ILE A 182 -11.70 0.46 -1.69
C ILE A 182 -11.20 -0.97 -1.59
N ILE A 183 -10.39 -1.30 -0.57
CA ILE A 183 -9.92 -2.67 -0.35
C ILE A 183 -11.11 -3.59 -0.06
N GLN A 184 -12.10 -3.16 0.72
CA GLN A 184 -13.32 -3.95 0.96
C GLN A 184 -14.05 -4.26 -0.36
N LYS A 185 -14.28 -3.26 -1.20
CA LYS A 185 -14.91 -3.47 -2.51
C LYS A 185 -14.13 -4.47 -3.36
N LEU A 186 -12.80 -4.35 -3.40
CA LEU A 186 -11.97 -5.27 -4.18
C LEU A 186 -12.09 -6.71 -3.71
N VAL A 187 -12.04 -6.97 -2.39
CA VAL A 187 -12.15 -8.34 -1.87
C VAL A 187 -13.54 -8.95 -2.06
N GLU A 188 -14.59 -8.14 -2.13
CA GLU A 188 -15.94 -8.60 -2.44
C GLU A 188 -16.08 -9.08 -3.89
N PHE A 189 -15.30 -8.52 -4.83
CA PHE A 189 -15.31 -8.91 -6.25
C PHE A 189 -14.30 -9.99 -6.63
N ILE A 190 -13.41 -10.41 -5.72
CA ILE A 190 -12.50 -11.52 -5.97
C ILE A 190 -13.33 -12.82 -6.05
N ALA A 191 -13.26 -13.49 -7.19
CA ALA A 191 -13.92 -14.77 -7.42
C ALA A 191 -13.25 -15.93 -6.66
#